data_55835fb87f78fc5ad797e05196866811
#
_entry.id   55835fb87f78fc5ad797e05196866811
#
_cell.length_a   1.000
_cell.length_b   1.000
_cell.length_c   1.000
_cell.angle_alpha   90.00
_cell.angle_beta   90.00
_cell.angle_gamma   90.00
#
_symmetry.space_group_name_H-M   'P 1'
#
loop_
_entity.id
_entity.type
_entity.pdbx_description
1 polymer ?
#
loop_
_entity_poly.entity_id
_entity_poly.type
_entity_poly.pdbx_seq_one_letter_code
_entity_poly.pdbx_strand_id
1 'polypeptide(L)'
;MSNIFTLTLNSAIEKVVYVNGDNYSDRDEEYYLTGKAVNTGLLLSNIGIPCEMNIVCGDDTRSSYTNLQNEYRTVNVYSVPGKTRINQTIVYPNGKEEKVPSKGYKLSEVQLEQLRYNLINKVRSGDILLIAGSLPDGMSNKWYSEIIHSANNKGVKVFFDAANETLLEGINSSPFYIKPNEEEVIGLIGRKKIKDFPYELSQISSNYSIENVIVTLGGKGALGYNLSSNQTVFVSTNEIFPTKVMTTGCGDSFNAGFIYGTIQGEGFINSMMYGVAFGGANIYSGFPEKIQLSVINDRMKYISYKII
;
A
#
# COMPACT_ATOMS: atom_id res chain seq x y z
N MET A 1 5.07 -15.02 -16.73
CA MET A 1 5.24 -14.10 -15.59
C MET A 1 3.85 -13.66 -15.15
N SER A 2 3.64 -13.51 -13.85
CA SER A 2 2.40 -12.96 -13.31
C SER A 2 2.28 -11.49 -13.68
N ASN A 3 1.11 -11.03 -14.14
CA ASN A 3 0.85 -9.61 -14.33
C ASN A 3 0.52 -8.97 -12.98
N ILE A 4 0.84 -7.69 -12.83
CA ILE A 4 0.55 -6.92 -11.63
C ILE A 4 -0.51 -5.88 -11.97
N PHE A 5 -1.60 -5.93 -11.23
CA PHE A 5 -2.67 -4.96 -11.29
C PHE A 5 -2.76 -4.21 -9.97
N THR A 6 -2.99 -2.91 -10.03
CA THR A 6 -3.30 -2.13 -8.83
C THR A 6 -4.65 -1.45 -8.96
N LEU A 7 -5.35 -1.30 -7.83
CA LEU A 7 -6.64 -0.64 -7.75
C LEU A 7 -6.65 0.41 -6.64
N THR A 8 -6.90 1.66 -7.02
CA THR A 8 -7.12 2.79 -6.12
C THR A 8 -8.49 3.40 -6.39
N LEU A 9 -9.42 3.29 -5.44
CA LEU A 9 -10.77 3.88 -5.56
C LEU A 9 -10.84 5.33 -5.10
N ASN A 10 -9.94 5.76 -4.25
CA ASN A 10 -9.95 7.08 -3.62
C ASN A 10 -8.57 7.73 -3.75
N SER A 11 -8.19 8.01 -5.01
CA SER A 11 -6.94 8.70 -5.31
C SER A 11 -6.90 10.11 -4.71
N ALA A 12 -5.74 10.71 -4.63
CA ALA A 12 -5.55 12.04 -4.06
C ALA A 12 -4.41 12.79 -4.77
N ILE A 13 -4.39 14.09 -4.60
CA ILE A 13 -3.19 14.90 -4.68
C ILE A 13 -2.63 14.98 -3.26
N GLU A 14 -1.38 14.62 -3.06
CA GLU A 14 -0.67 14.84 -1.80
C GLU A 14 0.08 16.17 -1.90
N LYS A 15 -0.27 17.12 -1.06
CA LYS A 15 0.44 18.37 -0.86
C LYS A 15 1.37 18.21 0.32
N VAL A 16 2.67 18.18 0.07
CA VAL A 16 3.68 18.15 1.12
C VAL A 16 4.14 19.57 1.39
N VAL A 17 4.10 19.99 2.64
CA VAL A 17 4.50 21.33 3.11
C VAL A 17 5.68 21.18 4.06
N TYR A 18 6.83 21.64 3.65
CA TYR A 18 8.03 21.69 4.50
C TYR A 18 8.13 23.07 5.17
N VAL A 19 7.96 23.11 6.49
CA VAL A 19 8.12 24.33 7.27
C VAL A 19 9.61 24.54 7.54
N ASN A 20 10.16 25.71 7.14
CA ASN A 20 11.58 25.99 7.18
C ASN A 20 12.06 26.70 8.46
N GLY A 21 11.18 27.17 9.31
CA GLY A 21 11.48 27.87 10.54
C GLY A 21 10.37 27.73 11.57
N ASP A 22 10.32 28.65 12.51
CA ASP A 22 9.25 28.69 13.51
C ASP A 22 7.93 29.25 12.92
N ASN A 23 7.95 29.75 11.70
CA ASN A 23 6.85 30.43 11.05
C ASN A 23 6.32 29.60 9.85
N TYR A 24 5.05 29.23 9.87
CA TYR A 24 4.40 28.53 8.75
C TYR A 24 4.40 29.33 7.42
N SER A 25 4.66 30.63 7.47
CA SER A 25 4.77 31.47 6.27
C SER A 25 6.05 31.20 5.46
N ASP A 26 7.10 30.67 6.10
CA ASP A 26 8.35 30.24 5.43
C ASP A 26 8.30 28.75 5.19
N ARG A 27 7.86 28.36 3.98
CA ARG A 27 7.64 26.96 3.61
C ARG A 27 7.85 26.72 2.13
N ASP A 28 8.26 25.49 1.82
CA ASP A 28 8.25 24.91 0.48
C ASP A 28 7.07 23.96 0.32
N GLU A 29 6.53 23.87 -0.88
CA GLU A 29 5.39 23.02 -1.20
C GLU A 29 5.70 22.12 -2.40
N GLU A 30 5.40 20.83 -2.26
CA GLU A 30 5.48 19.86 -3.34
C GLU A 30 4.12 19.18 -3.51
N TYR A 31 3.79 18.77 -4.74
CA TYR A 31 2.53 18.13 -5.08
C TYR A 31 2.77 16.82 -5.82
N TYR A 32 2.11 15.74 -5.36
CA TYR A 32 2.22 14.41 -5.92
C TYR A 32 0.84 13.83 -6.25
N LEU A 33 0.73 13.17 -7.41
CA LEU A 33 -0.42 12.32 -7.71
C LEU A 33 -0.26 11.03 -6.90
N THR A 34 -1.22 10.71 -6.04
CA THR A 34 -1.07 9.66 -5.04
C THR A 34 -2.34 8.82 -4.86
N GLY A 35 -2.20 7.80 -4.10
CA GLY A 35 -3.13 6.80 -3.62
C GLY A 35 -2.30 5.59 -3.22
N LYS A 36 -2.68 4.82 -2.21
CA LYS A 36 -1.81 3.72 -1.73
C LYS A 36 -1.38 2.79 -2.86
N ALA A 37 -2.33 2.30 -3.69
CA ALA A 37 -1.99 1.43 -4.81
C ALA A 37 -1.36 2.19 -6.00
N VAL A 38 -1.60 3.50 -6.15
CA VAL A 38 -0.89 4.35 -7.11
C VAL A 38 0.59 4.40 -6.76
N ASN A 39 0.94 4.72 -5.51
CA ASN A 39 2.31 4.80 -5.03
C ASN A 39 3.08 3.49 -5.26
N THR A 40 2.47 2.36 -4.94
CA THR A 40 3.04 1.03 -5.19
C THR A 40 3.28 0.78 -6.68
N GLY A 41 2.29 1.08 -7.54
CA GLY A 41 2.41 0.91 -8.99
C GLY A 41 3.46 1.82 -9.62
N LEU A 42 3.55 3.08 -9.16
CA LEU A 42 4.59 4.03 -9.58
C LEU A 42 5.98 3.50 -9.25
N LEU A 43 6.19 3.03 -8.02
CA LEU A 43 7.48 2.50 -7.60
C LEU A 43 7.88 1.25 -8.40
N LEU A 44 6.98 0.26 -8.53
CA LEU A 44 7.26 -0.96 -9.30
C LEU A 44 7.63 -0.63 -10.75
N SER A 45 6.86 0.22 -11.42
CA SER A 45 7.12 0.58 -12.82
C SER A 45 8.40 1.42 -12.98
N ASN A 46 8.76 2.26 -12.02
CA ASN A 46 10.00 3.03 -12.06
C ASN A 46 11.26 2.17 -11.94
N ILE A 47 11.16 1.02 -11.29
CA ILE A 47 12.26 0.04 -11.23
C ILE A 47 12.19 -1.03 -12.35
N GLY A 48 11.37 -0.79 -13.38
CA GLY A 48 11.29 -1.67 -14.56
C GLY A 48 10.36 -2.87 -14.43
N ILE A 49 9.47 -2.91 -13.42
CA ILE A 49 8.48 -3.97 -13.25
C ILE A 49 7.15 -3.53 -13.88
N PRO A 50 6.66 -4.21 -14.95
CA PRO A 50 5.42 -3.85 -15.59
C PRO A 50 4.22 -3.92 -14.64
N CYS A 51 3.38 -2.88 -14.65
CA CYS A 51 2.20 -2.76 -13.80
C CYS A 51 1.02 -2.12 -14.54
N GLU A 52 -0.17 -2.69 -14.40
CA GLU A 52 -1.42 -2.09 -14.86
C GLU A 52 -2.13 -1.40 -13.67
N MET A 53 -2.22 -0.08 -13.72
CA MET A 53 -2.80 0.73 -12.66
C MET A 53 -4.24 1.10 -13.02
N ASN A 54 -5.18 0.77 -12.13
CA ASN A 54 -6.60 1.11 -12.24
C ASN A 54 -6.92 2.19 -11.20
N ILE A 55 -7.16 3.42 -11.66
CA ILE A 55 -7.23 4.62 -10.83
C ILE A 55 -8.58 5.29 -11.01
N VAL A 56 -9.31 5.46 -9.91
CA VAL A 56 -10.48 6.34 -9.88
C VAL A 56 -10.04 7.72 -9.42
N CYS A 57 -10.48 8.77 -10.13
CA CYS A 57 -10.16 10.15 -9.79
C CYS A 57 -11.31 11.10 -10.18
N GLY A 58 -11.28 12.33 -9.69
CA GLY A 58 -12.15 13.39 -10.17
C GLY A 58 -11.78 13.82 -11.60
N ASP A 59 -12.74 14.40 -12.32
CA ASP A 59 -12.53 14.87 -13.71
C ASP A 59 -11.39 15.89 -13.83
N ASP A 60 -11.15 16.66 -12.76
CA ASP A 60 -10.11 17.69 -12.68
C ASP A 60 -8.68 17.14 -12.82
N THR A 61 -8.45 15.87 -12.48
CA THR A 61 -7.11 15.25 -12.51
C THR A 61 -6.99 14.13 -13.53
N ARG A 62 -8.01 13.87 -14.33
CA ARG A 62 -8.02 12.78 -15.32
C ARG A 62 -6.79 12.78 -16.21
N SER A 63 -6.49 13.93 -16.85
CA SER A 63 -5.33 14.06 -17.73
C SER A 63 -4.01 13.84 -17.01
N SER A 64 -3.90 14.34 -15.78
CA SER A 64 -2.69 14.19 -14.97
C SER A 64 -2.40 12.71 -14.68
N TYR A 65 -3.40 11.91 -14.28
CA TYR A 65 -3.21 10.48 -14.09
C TYR A 65 -2.97 9.73 -15.40
N THR A 66 -3.66 10.10 -16.49
CA THR A 66 -3.43 9.48 -17.81
C THR A 66 -1.99 9.70 -18.29
N ASN A 67 -1.41 10.86 -18.03
CA ASN A 67 -0.03 11.21 -18.40
C ASN A 67 1.04 10.42 -17.62
N LEU A 68 0.66 9.65 -16.60
CA LEU A 68 1.57 8.72 -15.93
C LEU A 68 1.93 7.50 -16.79
N GLN A 69 1.23 7.24 -17.90
CA GLN A 69 1.47 6.14 -18.84
C GLN A 69 2.92 6.14 -19.35
N ASN A 70 3.58 4.97 -19.35
CA ASN A 70 4.89 4.76 -19.98
C ASN A 70 5.05 3.28 -20.40
N GLU A 71 6.25 2.86 -20.82
CA GLU A 71 6.53 1.49 -21.29
C GLU A 71 6.34 0.40 -20.21
N TYR A 72 6.55 0.72 -18.94
CA TYR A 72 6.36 -0.20 -17.79
C TYR A 72 5.04 0.02 -17.07
N ARG A 73 4.22 0.98 -17.51
CA ARG A 73 3.04 1.42 -16.77
C ARG A 73 1.86 1.63 -17.69
N THR A 74 0.90 0.71 -17.62
CA THR A 74 -0.42 0.89 -18.23
C THR A 74 -1.34 1.58 -17.21
N VAL A 75 -1.99 2.67 -17.61
CA VAL A 75 -2.86 3.44 -16.71
C VAL A 75 -4.29 3.49 -17.25
N ASN A 76 -5.21 2.87 -16.50
CA ASN A 76 -6.65 2.92 -16.77
C ASN A 76 -7.29 3.92 -15.80
N VAL A 77 -7.71 5.06 -16.31
CA VAL A 77 -8.34 6.12 -15.50
C VAL A 77 -9.85 6.05 -15.61
N TYR A 78 -10.51 5.90 -14.48
CA TYR A 78 -11.96 5.98 -14.32
C TYR A 78 -12.31 7.33 -13.67
N SER A 79 -12.53 8.35 -14.50
CA SER A 79 -12.88 9.66 -13.97
C SER A 79 -14.36 9.76 -13.63
N VAL A 80 -14.64 10.49 -12.58
CA VAL A 80 -15.99 10.73 -12.07
C VAL A 80 -16.23 12.24 -11.88
N PRO A 81 -17.47 12.72 -11.98
CA PRO A 81 -17.78 14.12 -11.71
C PRO A 81 -17.31 14.55 -10.32
N GLY A 82 -16.62 15.68 -10.25
CA GLY A 82 -16.11 16.24 -9.00
C GLY A 82 -14.61 16.42 -8.98
N LYS A 83 -14.09 16.76 -7.82
CA LYS A 83 -12.65 17.02 -7.61
C LYS A 83 -11.97 15.87 -6.91
N THR A 84 -10.77 15.55 -7.34
CA THR A 84 -9.86 14.71 -6.58
C THR A 84 -9.50 15.39 -5.27
N ARG A 85 -9.52 14.64 -4.17
CA ARG A 85 -9.16 15.17 -2.85
C ARG A 85 -7.70 15.60 -2.81
N ILE A 86 -7.42 16.63 -2.00
CA ILE A 86 -6.07 17.10 -1.72
C ILE A 86 -5.77 16.81 -0.26
N ASN A 87 -4.97 15.79 0.00
CA ASN A 87 -4.43 15.57 1.34
C ASN A 87 -3.24 16.50 1.55
N GLN A 88 -2.96 16.86 2.80
CA GLN A 88 -1.81 17.66 3.13
C GLN A 88 -0.98 16.97 4.21
N THR A 89 0.31 16.84 3.97
CA THR A 89 1.30 16.44 4.96
C THR A 89 2.19 17.63 5.27
N ILE A 90 2.19 18.07 6.53
CA ILE A 90 3.04 19.17 7.02
C ILE A 90 4.22 18.55 7.75
N VAL A 91 5.43 18.87 7.31
CA VAL A 91 6.69 18.40 7.90
C VAL A 91 7.36 19.56 8.61
N TYR A 92 7.44 19.47 9.94
CA TYR A 92 8.05 20.49 10.79
C TYR A 92 9.56 20.30 10.94
N PRO A 93 10.33 21.37 11.29
CA PRO A 93 11.78 21.29 11.48
C PRO A 93 12.23 20.24 12.52
N ASN A 94 11.39 19.93 13.49
CA ASN A 94 11.66 18.94 14.53
C ASN A 94 11.37 17.50 14.11
N GLY A 95 10.99 17.29 12.83
CA GLY A 95 10.62 15.98 12.29
C GLY A 95 9.18 15.53 12.58
N LYS A 96 8.36 16.35 13.27
CA LYS A 96 6.94 16.06 13.44
C LYS A 96 6.24 16.14 12.10
N GLU A 97 5.38 15.16 11.81
CA GLU A 97 4.43 15.18 10.69
C GLU A 97 3.01 15.45 11.20
N GLU A 98 2.29 16.26 10.46
CA GLU A 98 0.84 16.44 10.64
C GLU A 98 0.13 16.12 9.32
N LYS A 99 -0.86 15.21 9.37
CA LYS A 99 -1.61 14.77 8.20
C LYS A 99 -3.02 15.29 8.26
N VAL A 100 -3.41 16.03 7.23
CA VAL A 100 -4.75 16.61 7.06
C VAL A 100 -5.42 15.96 5.86
N PRO A 101 -6.23 14.90 6.06
CA PRO A 101 -6.95 14.26 4.97
C PRO A 101 -8.10 15.16 4.52
N SER A 102 -8.47 15.04 3.24
CA SER A 102 -9.66 15.72 2.71
C SER A 102 -10.63 14.73 2.05
N LYS A 103 -11.85 15.21 1.82
CA LYS A 103 -12.89 14.47 1.10
C LYS A 103 -12.80 14.76 -0.39
N GLY A 104 -13.14 13.79 -1.20
CA GLY A 104 -13.13 13.90 -2.64
C GLY A 104 -14.48 13.63 -3.28
N TYR A 105 -14.46 13.02 -4.43
CA TYR A 105 -15.61 12.63 -5.24
C TYR A 105 -16.43 11.48 -4.61
N LYS A 106 -17.61 11.24 -5.18
CA LYS A 106 -18.44 10.06 -4.91
C LYS A 106 -18.52 9.19 -6.15
N LEU A 107 -18.69 7.89 -5.94
CA LEU A 107 -18.91 6.91 -7.00
C LEU A 107 -20.37 6.45 -6.99
N SER A 108 -20.95 6.31 -8.19
CA SER A 108 -22.23 5.65 -8.35
C SER A 108 -22.06 4.12 -8.43
N GLU A 109 -23.11 3.38 -8.12
CA GLU A 109 -23.10 1.91 -8.25
C GLU A 109 -22.77 1.45 -9.68
N VAL A 110 -23.28 2.16 -10.70
CA VAL A 110 -23.02 1.87 -12.11
C VAL A 110 -21.52 1.98 -12.43
N GLN A 111 -20.85 3.03 -11.95
CA GLN A 111 -19.41 3.22 -12.16
C GLN A 111 -18.59 2.13 -11.45
N LEU A 112 -19.00 1.74 -10.24
CA LEU A 112 -18.38 0.68 -9.47
C LEU A 112 -18.51 -0.69 -10.16
N GLU A 113 -19.69 -1.03 -10.66
CA GLU A 113 -19.92 -2.28 -11.38
C GLU A 113 -19.13 -2.33 -12.70
N GLN A 114 -19.07 -1.22 -13.44
CA GLN A 114 -18.28 -1.14 -14.67
C GLN A 114 -16.79 -1.34 -14.40
N LEU A 115 -16.26 -0.72 -13.33
CA LEU A 115 -14.87 -0.88 -12.92
C LEU A 115 -14.60 -2.34 -12.51
N ARG A 116 -15.46 -2.92 -11.66
CA ARG A 116 -15.34 -4.32 -11.24
C ARG A 116 -15.35 -5.26 -12.43
N TYR A 117 -16.31 -5.10 -13.34
CA TYR A 117 -16.40 -5.90 -14.54
C TYR A 117 -15.13 -5.82 -15.40
N ASN A 118 -14.64 -4.61 -15.67
CA ASN A 118 -13.45 -4.39 -16.47
C ASN A 118 -12.21 -5.03 -15.85
N LEU A 119 -12.00 -4.83 -14.54
CA LEU A 119 -10.83 -5.35 -13.84
C LEU A 119 -10.88 -6.88 -13.73
N ILE A 120 -12.01 -7.43 -13.28
CA ILE A 120 -12.14 -8.87 -13.07
C ILE A 120 -12.05 -9.64 -14.40
N ASN A 121 -12.50 -9.09 -15.52
CA ASN A 121 -12.35 -9.75 -16.83
C ASN A 121 -10.92 -9.75 -17.37
N LYS A 122 -10.07 -8.86 -16.91
CA LYS A 122 -8.65 -8.79 -17.32
C LYS A 122 -7.76 -9.75 -16.54
N VAL A 123 -7.97 -9.84 -15.20
CA VAL A 123 -7.10 -10.65 -14.34
C VAL A 123 -7.28 -12.16 -14.58
N ARG A 124 -6.20 -12.91 -14.43
CA ARG A 124 -6.10 -14.35 -14.66
C ARG A 124 -5.45 -15.07 -13.48
N SER A 125 -5.57 -16.38 -13.45
CA SER A 125 -4.91 -17.21 -12.43
C SER A 125 -3.40 -16.95 -12.39
N GLY A 126 -2.89 -16.75 -11.18
CA GLY A 126 -1.48 -16.45 -10.92
C GLY A 126 -1.10 -14.97 -11.01
N ASP A 127 -1.99 -14.09 -11.51
CA ASP A 127 -1.76 -12.64 -11.45
C ASP A 127 -1.81 -12.12 -10.01
N ILE A 128 -1.25 -10.93 -9.80
CA ILE A 128 -1.30 -10.19 -8.54
C ILE A 128 -2.24 -9.00 -8.71
N LEU A 129 -3.16 -8.85 -7.76
CA LEU A 129 -4.02 -7.66 -7.67
C LEU A 129 -3.81 -6.99 -6.31
N LEU A 130 -3.19 -5.81 -6.32
CA LEU A 130 -3.13 -4.95 -5.13
C LEU A 130 -4.36 -4.05 -5.06
N ILE A 131 -5.14 -4.22 -4.02
CA ILE A 131 -6.25 -3.34 -3.65
C ILE A 131 -5.81 -2.56 -2.43
N ALA A 132 -5.61 -1.24 -2.56
CA ALA A 132 -5.11 -0.46 -1.44
C ALA A 132 -5.72 0.95 -1.35
N GLY A 133 -5.93 1.38 -0.11
CA GLY A 133 -6.46 2.69 0.23
C GLY A 133 -7.89 2.64 0.79
N SER A 134 -8.39 3.82 1.16
CA SER A 134 -9.74 4.00 1.66
C SER A 134 -10.78 3.94 0.54
N LEU A 135 -12.02 3.68 0.92
CA LEU A 135 -13.17 3.87 0.05
C LEU A 135 -13.56 5.36 -0.01
N PRO A 136 -14.09 5.85 -1.13
CA PRO A 136 -14.80 7.13 -1.19
C PRO A 136 -16.00 7.17 -0.25
N ASP A 137 -16.39 8.37 0.18
CA ASP A 137 -17.52 8.57 1.08
C ASP A 137 -18.83 7.97 0.52
N GLY A 138 -19.55 7.25 1.38
CA GLY A 138 -20.86 6.67 1.06
C GLY A 138 -20.81 5.29 0.39
N MET A 139 -19.62 4.75 0.15
CA MET A 139 -19.48 3.37 -0.33
C MET A 139 -19.63 2.36 0.81
N SER A 140 -20.22 1.20 0.48
CA SER A 140 -20.25 0.05 1.38
C SER A 140 -18.87 -0.60 1.49
N ASN A 141 -18.46 -0.94 2.71
CA ASN A 141 -17.22 -1.70 2.95
C ASN A 141 -17.24 -3.08 2.26
N LYS A 142 -18.43 -3.63 1.97
CA LYS A 142 -18.59 -4.90 1.26
C LYS A 142 -18.04 -4.90 -0.16
N TRP A 143 -17.91 -3.73 -0.79
CA TRP A 143 -17.42 -3.67 -2.16
C TRP A 143 -16.02 -4.26 -2.32
N TYR A 144 -15.11 -4.01 -1.36
CA TYR A 144 -13.79 -4.64 -1.39
C TYR A 144 -13.86 -6.15 -1.14
N SER A 145 -14.71 -6.60 -0.22
CA SER A 145 -14.96 -8.01 0.02
C SER A 145 -15.44 -8.75 -1.25
N GLU A 146 -16.38 -8.16 -1.99
CA GLU A 146 -16.91 -8.72 -3.23
C GLU A 146 -15.86 -8.81 -4.36
N ILE A 147 -15.03 -7.79 -4.54
CA ILE A 147 -13.97 -7.83 -5.57
C ILE A 147 -12.84 -8.78 -5.20
N ILE A 148 -12.45 -8.86 -3.92
CA ILE A 148 -11.49 -9.86 -3.42
C ILE A 148 -12.01 -11.26 -3.69
N HIS A 149 -13.25 -11.55 -3.33
CA HIS A 149 -13.88 -12.84 -3.60
C HIS A 149 -13.90 -13.19 -5.10
N SER A 150 -14.26 -12.22 -5.95
CA SER A 150 -14.29 -12.42 -7.41
C SER A 150 -12.91 -12.71 -7.99
N ALA A 151 -11.87 -12.05 -7.48
CA ALA A 151 -10.49 -12.27 -7.91
C ALA A 151 -9.94 -13.62 -7.41
N ASN A 152 -10.22 -13.98 -6.16
CA ASN A 152 -9.83 -15.27 -5.58
C ASN A 152 -10.42 -16.45 -6.37
N ASN A 153 -11.68 -16.36 -6.81
CA ASN A 153 -12.35 -17.40 -7.62
C ASN A 153 -11.67 -17.60 -8.99
N LYS A 154 -10.84 -16.66 -9.43
CA LYS A 154 -10.01 -16.77 -10.64
C LYS A 154 -8.58 -17.23 -10.35
N GLY A 155 -8.22 -17.48 -9.11
CA GLY A 155 -6.87 -17.85 -8.70
C GLY A 155 -5.88 -16.69 -8.72
N VAL A 156 -6.37 -15.45 -8.57
CA VAL A 156 -5.54 -14.23 -8.45
C VAL A 156 -5.04 -14.10 -7.01
N LYS A 157 -3.77 -13.73 -6.84
CA LYS A 157 -3.22 -13.40 -5.51
C LYS A 157 -3.62 -11.97 -5.13
N VAL A 158 -4.59 -11.81 -4.24
CA VAL A 158 -5.03 -10.49 -3.81
C VAL A 158 -4.20 -9.98 -2.65
N PHE A 159 -3.55 -8.86 -2.84
CA PHE A 159 -2.87 -8.08 -1.82
C PHE A 159 -3.81 -6.97 -1.35
N PHE A 160 -4.14 -6.94 -0.06
CA PHE A 160 -5.12 -6.03 0.47
C PHE A 160 -4.54 -5.15 1.58
N ASP A 161 -4.52 -3.82 1.35
CA ASP A 161 -4.00 -2.81 2.29
C ASP A 161 -5.04 -1.72 2.54
N ALA A 162 -5.95 -1.98 3.45
CA ALA A 162 -6.97 -1.06 3.90
C ALA A 162 -6.90 -0.87 5.42
N ALA A 163 -7.72 0.02 5.96
CA ALA A 163 -7.74 0.35 7.38
C ALA A 163 -9.14 0.18 7.98
N ASN A 164 -9.22 0.05 9.29
CA ASN A 164 -10.43 0.07 10.11
C ASN A 164 -11.50 -0.94 9.62
N GLU A 165 -12.76 -0.49 9.56
CA GLU A 165 -13.91 -1.32 9.15
C GLU A 165 -13.75 -1.91 7.74
N THR A 166 -13.10 -1.18 6.84
CA THR A 166 -12.81 -1.66 5.48
C THR A 166 -11.88 -2.87 5.50
N LEU A 167 -10.87 -2.86 6.37
CA LEU A 167 -9.98 -4.00 6.56
C LEU A 167 -10.74 -5.20 7.16
N LEU A 168 -11.51 -4.97 8.23
CA LEU A 168 -12.35 -5.99 8.88
C LEU A 168 -13.30 -6.69 7.91
N GLU A 169 -13.94 -5.93 7.03
CA GLU A 169 -14.85 -6.49 6.03
C GLU A 169 -14.10 -7.28 4.95
N GLY A 170 -12.99 -6.72 4.43
CA GLY A 170 -12.25 -7.31 3.32
C GLY A 170 -11.55 -8.63 3.66
N ILE A 171 -11.09 -8.81 4.90
CA ILE A 171 -10.42 -10.07 5.34
C ILE A 171 -11.36 -11.27 5.34
N ASN A 172 -12.69 -11.07 5.45
CA ASN A 172 -13.68 -12.13 5.35
C ASN A 172 -13.67 -12.84 3.96
N SER A 173 -13.06 -12.21 2.95
CA SER A 173 -12.92 -12.80 1.61
C SER A 173 -11.53 -13.45 1.38
N SER A 174 -10.78 -13.70 2.43
CA SER A 174 -9.50 -14.45 2.40
C SER A 174 -8.50 -13.91 1.37
N PRO A 175 -8.07 -12.63 1.45
CA PRO A 175 -7.01 -12.14 0.58
C PRO A 175 -5.72 -12.92 0.80
N PHE A 176 -4.87 -13.03 -0.23
CA PHE A 176 -3.57 -13.72 -0.13
C PHE A 176 -2.61 -13.02 0.86
N TYR A 177 -2.74 -11.71 1.00
CA TYR A 177 -1.85 -10.86 1.80
C TYR A 177 -2.62 -9.70 2.43
N ILE A 178 -2.31 -9.41 3.69
CA ILE A 178 -2.70 -8.17 4.37
C ILE A 178 -1.50 -7.55 5.09
N LYS A 179 -1.53 -6.20 5.22
CA LYS A 179 -0.46 -5.47 5.90
C LYS A 179 -1.03 -4.38 6.84
N PRO A 180 -1.61 -4.77 7.97
CA PRO A 180 -1.97 -3.81 9.00
C PRO A 180 -0.75 -3.20 9.69
N ASN A 181 -0.93 -2.04 10.32
CA ASN A 181 -0.03 -1.52 11.35
C ASN A 181 -0.47 -2.02 12.74
N GLU A 182 0.27 -1.64 13.81
CA GLU A 182 -0.03 -2.07 15.18
C GLU A 182 -1.45 -1.67 15.63
N GLU A 183 -1.91 -0.46 15.30
CA GLU A 183 -3.24 0.04 15.68
C GLU A 183 -4.35 -0.71 14.92
N GLU A 184 -4.13 -1.00 13.65
CA GLU A 184 -5.05 -1.77 12.83
C GLU A 184 -5.18 -3.22 13.32
N VAL A 185 -4.08 -3.86 13.76
CA VAL A 185 -4.15 -5.19 14.40
C VAL A 185 -4.96 -5.14 15.69
N ILE A 186 -4.77 -4.12 16.52
CA ILE A 186 -5.57 -3.91 17.73
C ILE A 186 -7.07 -3.86 17.38
N GLY A 187 -7.42 -3.13 16.32
CA GLY A 187 -8.78 -3.08 15.78
C GLY A 187 -9.29 -4.45 15.33
N LEU A 188 -8.49 -5.22 14.62
CA LEU A 188 -8.84 -6.56 14.13
C LEU A 188 -9.11 -7.56 15.27
N ILE A 189 -8.31 -7.54 16.33
CA ILE A 189 -8.46 -8.49 17.46
C ILE A 189 -9.49 -8.02 18.50
N GLY A 190 -10.03 -6.80 18.37
CA GLY A 190 -11.02 -6.25 19.29
C GLY A 190 -10.51 -6.08 20.73
N ARG A 191 -9.21 -5.89 20.94
CA ARG A 191 -8.57 -5.76 22.26
C ARG A 191 -7.87 -4.40 22.37
N LYS A 192 -7.64 -3.95 23.61
CA LYS A 192 -6.93 -2.67 23.88
C LYS A 192 -5.41 -2.77 23.71
N LYS A 193 -4.83 -3.98 23.67
CA LYS A 193 -3.39 -4.22 23.65
C LYS A 193 -3.09 -5.59 23.06
N ILE A 194 -2.05 -5.65 22.24
CA ILE A 194 -1.48 -6.91 21.76
C ILE A 194 -0.58 -7.47 22.85
N LYS A 195 -0.82 -8.72 23.26
CA LYS A 195 0.01 -9.40 24.28
C LYS A 195 1.09 -10.26 23.64
N ASP A 196 0.77 -10.89 22.52
CA ASP A 196 1.64 -11.82 21.81
C ASP A 196 1.39 -11.66 20.31
N PHE A 197 2.23 -10.92 19.63
CA PHE A 197 2.11 -10.68 18.20
C PHE A 197 2.15 -11.98 17.37
N PRO A 198 3.13 -12.89 17.55
CA PRO A 198 3.15 -14.16 16.83
C PRO A 198 1.83 -14.93 16.91
N TYR A 199 1.29 -15.05 18.12
CA TYR A 199 0.01 -15.73 18.34
C TYR A 199 -1.15 -15.00 17.61
N GLU A 200 -1.27 -13.69 17.77
CA GLU A 200 -2.39 -12.94 17.15
C GLU A 200 -2.32 -13.01 15.63
N LEU A 201 -1.13 -12.92 15.01
CA LEU A 201 -0.98 -13.04 13.56
C LEU A 201 -1.36 -14.43 13.06
N SER A 202 -0.97 -15.48 13.77
CA SER A 202 -1.34 -16.86 13.44
C SER A 202 -2.86 -17.08 13.53
N GLN A 203 -3.52 -16.47 14.52
CA GLN A 203 -4.97 -16.54 14.67
C GLN A 203 -5.71 -15.80 13.54
N ILE A 204 -5.28 -14.57 13.19
CA ILE A 204 -5.83 -13.82 12.07
C ILE A 204 -5.67 -14.63 10.77
N SER A 205 -4.47 -15.13 10.51
CA SER A 205 -4.17 -15.93 9.33
C SER A 205 -5.06 -17.17 9.23
N SER A 206 -5.16 -17.96 10.32
CA SER A 206 -5.92 -19.20 10.33
C SER A 206 -7.44 -18.97 10.25
N ASN A 207 -7.96 -17.99 11.00
CA ASN A 207 -9.40 -17.72 11.06
C ASN A 207 -9.95 -17.20 9.72
N TYR A 208 -9.16 -16.45 8.98
CA TYR A 208 -9.55 -15.85 7.70
C TYR A 208 -8.89 -16.51 6.48
N SER A 209 -8.12 -17.59 6.68
CA SER A 209 -7.39 -18.30 5.60
C SER A 209 -6.50 -17.36 4.78
N ILE A 210 -5.76 -16.48 5.44
CA ILE A 210 -4.87 -15.50 4.82
C ILE A 210 -3.45 -16.06 4.79
N GLU A 211 -2.85 -16.19 3.61
CA GLU A 211 -1.52 -16.79 3.45
C GLU A 211 -0.43 -15.95 4.14
N ASN A 212 -0.48 -14.62 4.03
CA ASN A 212 0.55 -13.72 4.57
C ASN A 212 -0.10 -12.58 5.38
N VAL A 213 0.12 -12.59 6.69
CA VAL A 213 -0.30 -11.52 7.60
C VAL A 213 0.94 -10.79 8.11
N ILE A 214 1.08 -9.51 7.76
CA ILE A 214 2.27 -8.72 8.07
C ILE A 214 1.89 -7.48 8.86
N VAL A 215 2.61 -7.22 9.95
CA VAL A 215 2.47 -5.99 10.74
C VAL A 215 3.71 -5.14 10.58
N THR A 216 3.52 -3.92 10.11
CA THR A 216 4.60 -2.94 10.07
C THR A 216 4.75 -2.25 11.42
N LEU A 217 6.00 -2.15 11.90
CA LEU A 217 6.37 -1.65 13.23
C LEU A 217 7.17 -0.33 13.14
N GLY A 218 6.90 0.46 12.10
CA GLY A 218 7.63 1.70 11.81
C GLY A 218 9.13 1.45 11.61
N GLY A 219 9.98 2.28 12.22
CA GLY A 219 11.44 2.15 12.12
C GLY A 219 12.03 0.86 12.71
N LYS A 220 11.22 0.04 13.41
CA LYS A 220 11.66 -1.27 13.94
C LYS A 220 11.63 -2.38 12.89
N GLY A 221 10.98 -2.15 11.74
CA GLY A 221 10.83 -3.15 10.69
C GLY A 221 9.43 -3.73 10.60
N ALA A 222 9.30 -5.05 10.43
CA ALA A 222 8.02 -5.73 10.29
C ALA A 222 8.03 -7.13 10.89
N LEU A 223 6.89 -7.56 11.40
CA LEU A 223 6.63 -8.93 11.83
C LEU A 223 5.62 -9.56 10.88
N GLY A 224 5.90 -10.77 10.37
CA GLY A 224 4.99 -11.45 9.47
C GLY A 224 4.78 -12.91 9.85
N TYR A 225 3.57 -13.40 9.58
CA TYR A 225 3.22 -14.82 9.68
C TYR A 225 2.83 -15.34 8.30
N ASN A 226 3.34 -16.51 7.95
CA ASN A 226 2.97 -17.23 6.73
C ASN A 226 2.27 -18.53 7.07
N LEU A 227 1.07 -18.73 6.52
CA LEU A 227 0.19 -19.85 6.84
C LEU A 227 0.77 -21.19 6.37
N SER A 228 1.23 -21.27 5.12
CA SER A 228 1.72 -22.50 4.51
C SER A 228 2.97 -23.03 5.20
N SER A 229 3.90 -22.18 5.61
CA SER A 229 5.10 -22.59 6.32
C SER A 229 4.92 -22.65 7.84
N ASN A 230 3.82 -22.13 8.38
CA ASN A 230 3.54 -21.99 9.80
C ASN A 230 4.70 -21.28 10.54
N GLN A 231 5.20 -20.20 9.96
CA GLN A 231 6.36 -19.48 10.48
C GLN A 231 6.02 -18.03 10.78
N THR A 232 6.49 -17.55 11.94
CA THR A 232 6.55 -16.13 12.25
C THR A 232 7.97 -15.63 12.04
N VAL A 233 8.11 -14.52 11.34
CA VAL A 233 9.40 -13.92 11.00
C VAL A 233 9.40 -12.45 11.36
N PHE A 234 10.40 -12.03 12.12
CA PHE A 234 10.68 -10.62 12.37
C PHE A 234 11.79 -10.18 11.43
N VAL A 235 11.53 -9.14 10.63
CA VAL A 235 12.51 -8.51 9.75
C VAL A 235 12.77 -7.10 10.25
N SER A 236 14.02 -6.75 10.45
CA SER A 236 14.45 -5.44 10.96
C SER A 236 15.59 -4.87 10.13
N THR A 237 15.81 -3.58 10.29
CA THR A 237 17.00 -2.90 9.79
C THR A 237 17.84 -2.40 10.96
N ASN A 238 19.17 -2.50 10.84
CA ASN A 238 20.11 -1.87 11.77
C ASN A 238 20.55 -0.48 11.29
N GLU A 239 19.89 0.05 10.27
CA GLU A 239 20.14 1.39 9.76
C GLU A 239 19.63 2.47 10.71
N ILE A 240 20.43 3.53 10.88
CA ILE A 240 20.04 4.72 11.64
C ILE A 240 19.47 5.73 10.66
N PHE A 241 18.16 5.94 10.72
CA PHE A 241 17.49 6.92 9.89
C PHE A 241 17.70 8.36 10.41
N PRO A 242 17.72 9.36 9.51
CA PRO A 242 17.72 10.77 9.92
C PRO A 242 16.52 11.09 10.82
N THR A 243 16.68 12.06 11.72
CA THR A 243 15.61 12.48 12.64
C THR A 243 14.46 13.22 11.95
N LYS A 244 14.76 13.93 10.86
CA LYS A 244 13.77 14.66 10.04
C LYS A 244 13.53 13.87 8.75
N VAL A 245 12.53 13.00 8.77
CA VAL A 245 12.18 12.16 7.62
C VAL A 245 10.68 12.16 7.38
N MET A 246 10.29 12.10 6.12
CA MET A 246 8.90 11.89 5.75
C MET A 246 8.61 10.38 5.69
N THR A 247 7.63 9.92 6.47
CA THR A 247 7.23 8.51 6.53
C THR A 247 6.07 8.17 5.60
N THR A 248 5.44 9.19 4.99
CA THR A 248 4.36 9.01 4.01
C THR A 248 4.87 8.18 2.82
N GLY A 249 4.13 7.14 2.45
CA GLY A 249 4.51 6.23 1.37
C GLY A 249 5.40 5.04 1.77
N CYS A 250 5.97 4.99 3.00
CA CYS A 250 6.77 3.84 3.43
C CYS A 250 5.98 2.52 3.41
N GLY A 251 4.70 2.55 3.81
CA GLY A 251 3.83 1.38 3.76
C GLY A 251 3.51 0.93 2.34
N ASP A 252 3.35 1.87 1.41
CA ASP A 252 3.09 1.60 0.00
C ASP A 252 4.35 1.04 -0.68
N SER A 253 5.52 1.57 -0.29
CA SER A 253 6.82 1.05 -0.71
C SER A 253 7.08 -0.35 -0.16
N PHE A 254 6.67 -0.64 1.08
CA PHE A 254 6.72 -2.01 1.62
C PHE A 254 5.89 -2.97 0.77
N ASN A 255 4.66 -2.60 0.38
CA ASN A 255 3.84 -3.41 -0.52
C ASN A 255 4.56 -3.68 -1.85
N ALA A 256 5.18 -2.66 -2.45
CA ALA A 256 5.98 -2.82 -3.68
C ALA A 256 7.13 -3.82 -3.49
N GLY A 257 7.86 -3.72 -2.38
CA GLY A 257 8.96 -4.63 -2.07
C GLY A 257 8.51 -6.08 -1.85
N PHE A 258 7.41 -6.29 -1.14
CA PHE A 258 6.86 -7.63 -0.94
C PHE A 258 6.35 -8.24 -2.26
N ILE A 259 5.67 -7.44 -3.10
CA ILE A 259 5.26 -7.86 -4.46
C ILE A 259 6.49 -8.19 -5.29
N TYR A 260 7.53 -7.34 -5.26
CA TYR A 260 8.79 -7.58 -5.96
C TYR A 260 9.40 -8.93 -5.59
N GLY A 261 9.60 -9.22 -4.30
CA GLY A 261 10.11 -10.52 -3.85
C GLY A 261 9.21 -11.70 -4.29
N THR A 262 7.89 -11.52 -4.22
CA THR A 262 6.92 -12.54 -4.65
C THR A 262 7.06 -12.89 -6.14
N ILE A 263 7.19 -11.89 -7.03
CA ILE A 263 7.34 -12.15 -8.49
C ILE A 263 8.71 -12.68 -8.88
N GLN A 264 9.74 -12.41 -8.06
CA GLN A 264 11.06 -13.01 -8.24
C GLN A 264 11.13 -14.46 -7.72
N GLY A 265 10.08 -14.97 -7.08
CA GLY A 265 10.07 -16.32 -6.51
C GLY A 265 10.89 -16.47 -5.23
N GLU A 266 11.17 -15.39 -4.53
CA GLU A 266 12.09 -15.33 -3.39
C GLU A 266 11.54 -15.96 -2.09
N GLY A 267 10.29 -16.36 -2.07
CA GLY A 267 9.65 -16.88 -0.87
C GLY A 267 9.32 -15.80 0.17
N PHE A 268 8.69 -16.22 1.28
CA PHE A 268 8.12 -15.31 2.28
C PHE A 268 9.14 -14.41 2.95
N ILE A 269 10.24 -15.02 3.48
CA ILE A 269 11.27 -14.29 4.25
C ILE A 269 11.90 -13.20 3.40
N ASN A 270 12.37 -13.54 2.20
CA ASN A 270 13.02 -12.57 1.33
C ASN A 270 12.03 -11.51 0.82
N SER A 271 10.77 -11.86 0.56
CA SER A 271 9.74 -10.88 0.24
C SER A 271 9.51 -9.87 1.37
N MET A 272 9.55 -10.32 2.64
CA MET A 272 9.54 -9.46 3.82
C MET A 272 10.76 -8.54 3.88
N MET A 273 11.97 -9.08 3.60
CA MET A 273 13.21 -8.30 3.59
C MET A 273 13.17 -7.21 2.51
N TYR A 274 12.70 -7.51 1.30
CA TYR A 274 12.44 -6.50 0.27
C TYR A 274 11.41 -5.47 0.72
N GLY A 275 10.33 -5.88 1.38
CA GLY A 275 9.36 -4.96 1.95
C GLY A 275 9.99 -3.92 2.88
N VAL A 276 10.82 -4.35 3.83
CA VAL A 276 11.53 -3.46 4.76
C VAL A 276 12.54 -2.57 4.02
N ALA A 277 13.30 -3.11 3.06
CA ALA A 277 14.29 -2.35 2.28
C ALA A 277 13.63 -1.26 1.43
N PHE A 278 12.52 -1.56 0.76
CA PHE A 278 11.75 -0.60 -0.03
C PHE A 278 11.15 0.51 0.86
N GLY A 279 10.58 0.13 2.02
CA GLY A 279 10.10 1.09 3.01
C GLY A 279 11.19 2.02 3.51
N GLY A 280 12.39 1.46 3.79
CA GLY A 280 13.57 2.24 4.17
C GLY A 280 14.07 3.16 3.05
N ALA A 281 14.06 2.70 1.79
CA ALA A 281 14.43 3.51 0.63
C ALA A 281 13.52 4.73 0.46
N ASN A 282 12.24 4.63 0.80
CA ASN A 282 11.31 5.76 0.77
C ASN A 282 11.75 6.91 1.68
N ILE A 283 12.31 6.61 2.85
CA ILE A 283 12.80 7.61 3.81
C ILE A 283 13.88 8.51 3.19
N TYR A 284 14.76 7.93 2.37
CA TYR A 284 15.82 8.68 1.69
C TYR A 284 15.37 9.38 0.42
N SER A 285 14.40 8.82 -0.29
CA SER A 285 13.89 9.37 -1.54
C SER A 285 12.76 10.38 -1.34
N GLY A 286 12.15 10.42 -0.17
CA GLY A 286 11.07 11.31 0.22
C GLY A 286 9.70 10.92 -0.30
N PHE A 287 9.59 10.23 -1.43
CA PHE A 287 8.32 9.77 -2.00
C PHE A 287 8.51 8.51 -2.87
N PRO A 288 7.55 7.57 -2.92
CA PRO A 288 7.70 6.29 -3.64
C PRO A 288 8.13 6.42 -5.11
N GLU A 289 7.60 7.40 -5.83
CA GLU A 289 7.95 7.62 -7.25
C GLU A 289 9.40 8.06 -7.50
N LYS A 290 10.10 8.53 -6.46
CA LYS A 290 11.51 8.97 -6.55
C LYS A 290 12.52 7.84 -6.24
N ILE A 291 12.03 6.67 -5.79
CA ILE A 291 12.90 5.56 -5.38
C ILE A 291 13.58 4.92 -6.59
N GLN A 292 14.89 4.71 -6.48
CA GLN A 292 15.72 4.02 -7.48
C GLN A 292 16.16 2.65 -6.97
N LEU A 293 16.34 1.68 -7.87
CA LEU A 293 16.76 0.32 -7.53
C LEU A 293 18.11 0.26 -6.81
N SER A 294 19.03 1.17 -7.13
CA SER A 294 20.33 1.29 -6.45
C SER A 294 20.16 1.60 -4.95
N VAL A 295 19.22 2.49 -4.60
CA VAL A 295 18.93 2.84 -3.21
C VAL A 295 18.37 1.62 -2.46
N ILE A 296 17.45 0.86 -3.10
CA ILE A 296 16.88 -0.36 -2.53
C ILE A 296 17.98 -1.40 -2.25
N ASN A 297 18.86 -1.64 -3.23
CA ASN A 297 19.97 -2.61 -3.10
C ASN A 297 20.94 -2.21 -1.97
N ASP A 298 21.16 -0.93 -1.77
CA ASP A 298 21.96 -0.45 -0.65
C ASP A 298 21.28 -0.72 0.70
N ARG A 299 19.97 -0.55 0.80
CA ARG A 299 19.21 -0.85 2.04
C ARG A 299 19.19 -2.32 2.38
N MET A 300 19.15 -3.22 1.40
CA MET A 300 19.20 -4.68 1.62
C MET A 300 20.40 -5.11 2.48
N LYS A 301 21.52 -4.40 2.43
CA LYS A 301 22.73 -4.68 3.20
C LYS A 301 22.54 -4.54 4.72
N TYR A 302 21.55 -3.78 5.15
CA TYR A 302 21.26 -3.49 6.56
C TYR A 302 20.08 -4.30 7.10
N ILE A 303 19.44 -5.13 6.23
CA ILE A 303 18.27 -5.91 6.62
C ILE A 303 18.70 -7.25 7.20
N SER A 304 18.09 -7.62 8.31
CA SER A 304 18.26 -8.92 8.95
C SER A 304 16.90 -9.51 9.33
N TYR A 305 16.86 -10.81 9.54
CA TYR A 305 15.64 -11.48 9.98
C TYR A 305 15.90 -12.46 11.12
N LYS A 306 14.82 -12.76 11.84
CA LYS A 306 14.78 -13.80 12.88
C LYS A 306 13.46 -14.56 12.77
N ILE A 307 13.54 -15.89 12.77
CA ILE A 307 12.37 -16.76 12.93
C ILE A 307 12.03 -16.82 14.43
N ILE A 308 10.75 -16.67 14.78
CA ILE A 308 10.26 -16.58 16.16
C ILE A 308 9.42 -17.83 16.48
#